data_c259968bfb208c4900797bc9f80e9090
#
_entry.id   c259968bfb208c4900797bc9f80e9090
#
_cell.length_a   1.000
_cell.length_b   1.000
_cell.length_c   1.000
_cell.angle_alpha   90.00
_cell.angle_beta   90.00
_cell.angle_gamma   90.00
#
_symmetry.space_group_name_H-M   'P 1'
#
loop_
_entity.id
_entity.type
_entity.pdbx_description
1 polymer ?
#
loop_
_entity_poly.entity_id
_entity_poly.type
_entity_poly.pdbx_seq_one_letter_code
_entity_poly.pdbx_strand_id
1 'polypeptide(L)'
;MNFFKRAILSIKSRLSKTLLLFTVITTICLLVLSGISIQTASKAAGVLARQQLGAEVTLKVDTQKMRESMMKSKESSSSGAPRGERMKPTMTPLSTEYIDELLKYEYVEGYLAQSSTSLLANNFTAVGSSDDDTTTTEETDSKMPQMGQGGKMGNMGDVTLTGVSNLEQTSSFKNNNISMVEGDTITEETTSNVAVIEEALASENDLSVGDTITVGFTYDENTTYDLKIIGIYASNEDFTEQAMMNTAASPYNNIYTNLETISTVKGSDYENAVDSAVFYLNDPTNVDAFIADAKENSSIDFDTFTLDANDAAYEQMLGPIENISSFSKIAVYVIAIAGGLILTLIIMLSIRDRNQEIGILLSLGEKKPKIIAQFAVEILLILVLSLGASSLLGNPTSNIVANQLLSSEISSYDNSNEVNPEKMPGGDRGSNKGFGGMFSKPSSDVDVIDELDVSVSSSDFFKMATLGTAISLIATCAPAVTVMRLNPKNILSKHS
;
A
#
# COMPACT_ATOMS: atom_id res chain seq x y z
N MET A 1 -15.97 -37.53 48.24
CA MET A 1 -16.02 -36.10 47.83
C MET A 1 -15.71 -36.01 46.34
N ASN A 2 -16.56 -35.27 45.55
CA ASN A 2 -16.30 -35.11 44.12
C ASN A 2 -14.96 -34.38 43.88
N PHE A 3 -14.18 -34.79 42.87
CA PHE A 3 -12.92 -34.16 42.52
C PHE A 3 -13.02 -32.66 42.24
N PHE A 4 -14.16 -32.20 41.72
CA PHE A 4 -14.47 -30.78 41.49
C PHE A 4 -14.54 -29.96 42.83
N LYS A 5 -15.22 -30.48 43.87
CA LYS A 5 -15.29 -29.83 45.16
C LYS A 5 -13.93 -29.75 45.86
N ARG A 6 -13.05 -30.78 45.63
CA ARG A 6 -11.66 -30.79 46.09
C ARG A 6 -10.83 -29.73 45.39
N ALA A 7 -10.99 -29.54 44.04
CA ALA A 7 -10.28 -28.53 43.30
C ALA A 7 -10.59 -27.11 43.83
N ILE A 8 -11.86 -26.77 44.10
CA ILE A 8 -12.25 -25.48 44.66
C ILE A 8 -11.65 -25.26 46.05
N LEU A 9 -11.70 -26.26 46.93
CA LEU A 9 -11.11 -26.18 48.29
C LEU A 9 -9.59 -26.04 48.26
N SER A 10 -8.91 -26.68 47.27
CA SER A 10 -7.48 -26.56 47.03
C SER A 10 -7.08 -25.13 46.64
N ILE A 11 -7.85 -24.49 45.74
CA ILE A 11 -7.67 -23.07 45.34
C ILE A 11 -7.75 -22.16 46.59
N LYS A 12 -8.78 -22.36 47.42
CA LYS A 12 -9.00 -21.53 48.64
C LYS A 12 -7.94 -21.74 49.69
N SER A 13 -7.36 -22.95 49.82
CA SER A 13 -6.36 -23.26 50.85
C SER A 13 -4.94 -22.77 50.52
N ARG A 14 -4.65 -22.43 49.24
CA ARG A 14 -3.28 -22.09 48.74
C ARG A 14 -3.30 -20.83 47.90
N LEU A 15 -3.90 -19.74 48.41
CA LEU A 15 -4.14 -18.50 47.66
C LEU A 15 -2.88 -17.91 47.02
N SER A 16 -1.70 -17.97 47.67
CA SER A 16 -0.47 -17.38 47.10
C SER A 16 -0.01 -18.10 45.81
N LYS A 17 -0.12 -19.42 45.76
CA LYS A 17 0.26 -20.19 44.56
C LYS A 17 -0.80 -20.06 43.46
N THR A 18 -2.07 -20.04 43.84
CA THR A 18 -3.18 -19.79 42.94
C THR A 18 -3.08 -18.40 42.32
N LEU A 19 -2.73 -17.37 43.11
CA LEU A 19 -2.53 -16.01 42.64
C LEU A 19 -1.36 -15.93 41.64
N LEU A 20 -0.24 -16.63 41.92
CA LEU A 20 0.88 -16.69 41.01
C LEU A 20 0.47 -17.31 39.67
N LEU A 21 -0.21 -18.49 39.69
CA LEU A 21 -0.74 -19.10 38.48
C LEU A 21 -1.73 -18.20 37.73
N PHE A 22 -2.64 -17.55 38.45
CA PHE A 22 -3.58 -16.60 37.88
C PHE A 22 -2.87 -15.44 37.19
N THR A 23 -1.87 -14.81 37.84
CA THR A 23 -1.11 -13.70 37.23
C THR A 23 -0.38 -14.15 35.99
N VAL A 24 0.29 -15.29 36.01
CA VAL A 24 1.02 -15.81 34.85
C VAL A 24 0.08 -16.13 33.69
N ILE A 25 -1.02 -16.84 33.94
CA ILE A 25 -1.99 -17.16 32.90
C ILE A 25 -2.63 -15.89 32.34
N THR A 26 -2.99 -14.92 33.21
CA THR A 26 -3.56 -13.63 32.78
C THR A 26 -2.57 -12.87 31.89
N THR A 27 -1.29 -12.82 32.27
CA THR A 27 -0.27 -12.14 31.44
C THR A 27 -0.10 -12.83 30.07
N ILE A 28 -0.06 -14.15 30.02
CA ILE A 28 0.02 -14.89 28.75
C ILE A 28 -1.23 -14.61 27.91
N CYS A 29 -2.43 -14.66 28.50
CA CYS A 29 -3.67 -14.37 27.79
C CYS A 29 -3.73 -12.92 27.29
N LEU A 30 -3.28 -11.93 28.07
CA LEU A 30 -3.23 -10.53 27.66
C LEU A 30 -2.30 -10.32 26.46
N LEU A 31 -1.09 -10.88 26.50
CA LEU A 31 -0.13 -10.77 25.41
C LEU A 31 -0.62 -11.47 24.12
N VAL A 32 -1.21 -12.64 24.27
CA VAL A 32 -1.81 -13.36 23.12
C VAL A 32 -2.99 -12.59 22.56
N LEU A 33 -3.87 -12.05 23.41
CA LEU A 33 -5.01 -11.25 23.00
C LEU A 33 -4.56 -9.98 22.27
N SER A 34 -3.58 -9.25 22.82
CA SER A 34 -3.01 -8.06 22.17
C SER A 34 -2.46 -8.41 20.77
N GLY A 35 -1.70 -9.50 20.62
CA GLY A 35 -1.19 -9.90 19.32
C GLY A 35 -2.26 -10.29 18.31
N ILE A 36 -3.35 -10.96 18.74
CA ILE A 36 -4.48 -11.29 17.86
C ILE A 36 -5.26 -10.04 17.48
N SER A 37 -5.52 -9.14 18.44
CA SER A 37 -6.28 -7.90 18.19
C SER A 37 -5.52 -6.94 17.28
N ILE A 38 -4.19 -6.85 17.38
CA ILE A 38 -3.34 -6.09 16.45
C ILE A 38 -3.47 -6.64 15.02
N GLN A 39 -3.46 -7.97 14.84
CA GLN A 39 -3.66 -8.57 13.52
C GLN A 39 -5.06 -8.24 12.93
N THR A 40 -6.09 -8.23 13.75
CA THR A 40 -7.46 -7.88 13.34
C THR A 40 -7.56 -6.39 12.98
N ALA A 41 -6.96 -5.52 13.78
CA ALA A 41 -6.91 -4.08 13.54
C ALA A 41 -6.09 -3.73 12.28
N SER A 42 -4.97 -4.41 12.04
CA SER A 42 -4.16 -4.27 10.82
C SER A 42 -4.97 -4.58 9.56
N LYS A 43 -5.77 -5.64 9.58
CA LYS A 43 -6.68 -5.97 8.46
C LYS A 43 -7.76 -4.91 8.25
N ALA A 44 -8.33 -4.38 9.33
CA ALA A 44 -9.33 -3.32 9.25
C ALA A 44 -8.70 -2.01 8.70
N ALA A 45 -7.47 -1.69 9.10
CA ALA A 45 -6.71 -0.57 8.57
C ALA A 45 -6.44 -0.74 7.06
N GLY A 46 -6.17 -1.97 6.58
CA GLY A 46 -6.04 -2.27 5.16
C GLY A 46 -7.29 -1.96 4.36
N VAL A 47 -8.45 -2.37 4.88
CA VAL A 47 -9.73 -2.04 4.25
C VAL A 47 -9.97 -0.53 4.23
N LEU A 48 -9.67 0.16 5.34
CA LEU A 48 -9.82 1.62 5.42
C LEU A 48 -8.88 2.35 4.45
N ALA A 49 -7.63 1.91 4.33
CA ALA A 49 -6.68 2.46 3.37
C ALA A 49 -7.16 2.30 1.92
N ARG A 50 -7.68 1.12 1.56
CA ARG A 50 -8.30 0.93 0.23
C ARG A 50 -9.51 1.86 0.02
N GLN A 51 -10.33 2.08 1.04
CA GLN A 51 -11.47 3.03 0.97
C GLN A 51 -11.00 4.48 0.78
N GLN A 52 -9.90 4.87 1.42
CA GLN A 52 -9.33 6.22 1.28
C GLN A 52 -8.67 6.43 -0.08
N LEU A 53 -8.01 5.42 -0.63
CA LEU A 53 -7.39 5.47 -1.96
C LEU A 53 -8.41 5.39 -3.10
N GLY A 54 -9.66 5.06 -2.80
CA GLY A 54 -10.71 4.89 -3.78
C GLY A 54 -10.75 3.49 -4.39
N ALA A 55 -11.75 3.26 -5.21
CA ALA A 55 -11.98 1.99 -5.91
C ALA A 55 -11.53 2.10 -7.38
N GLU A 56 -10.36 2.65 -7.63
CA GLU A 56 -9.84 2.90 -8.97
C GLU A 56 -8.72 1.91 -9.31
N VAL A 57 -8.80 1.32 -10.50
CA VAL A 57 -7.76 0.45 -11.04
C VAL A 57 -7.39 0.93 -12.45
N THR A 58 -6.13 1.26 -12.66
CA THR A 58 -5.64 1.77 -13.93
C THR A 58 -4.96 0.66 -14.73
N LEU A 59 -5.46 0.36 -15.92
CA LEU A 59 -4.78 -0.46 -16.91
C LEU A 59 -3.86 0.43 -17.75
N LYS A 60 -2.56 0.15 -17.73
CA LYS A 60 -1.52 0.92 -18.43
C LYS A 60 -0.34 0.03 -18.80
N VAL A 61 0.57 0.56 -19.62
CA VAL A 61 1.82 -0.13 -19.96
C VAL A 61 2.70 -0.29 -18.72
N ASP A 62 3.25 -1.48 -18.50
CA ASP A 62 4.21 -1.75 -17.42
C ASP A 62 5.59 -1.14 -17.76
N THR A 63 5.80 0.09 -17.33
CA THR A 63 7.04 0.83 -17.55
C THR A 63 8.24 0.22 -16.84
N GLN A 64 8.04 -0.58 -15.78
CA GLN A 64 9.14 -1.26 -15.08
C GLN A 64 9.65 -2.44 -15.91
N LYS A 65 8.75 -3.31 -16.36
CA LYS A 65 9.11 -4.42 -17.25
C LYS A 65 9.70 -3.93 -18.58
N MET A 66 9.14 -2.86 -19.14
CA MET A 66 9.68 -2.22 -20.35
C MET A 66 11.11 -1.72 -20.12
N ARG A 67 11.41 -1.09 -18.99
CA ARG A 67 12.77 -0.65 -18.64
C ARG A 67 13.72 -1.83 -18.45
N GLU A 68 13.29 -2.88 -17.76
CA GLU A 68 14.09 -4.10 -17.58
C GLU A 68 14.41 -4.79 -18.89
N SER A 69 13.46 -4.87 -19.81
CA SER A 69 13.67 -5.45 -21.14
C SER A 69 14.68 -4.63 -21.98
N MET A 70 14.60 -3.29 -21.88
CA MET A 70 15.58 -2.38 -22.50
C MET A 70 16.98 -2.51 -21.88
N MET A 71 17.10 -2.72 -20.57
CA MET A 71 18.40 -2.95 -19.92
C MET A 71 19.00 -4.30 -20.34
N LYS A 72 18.22 -5.35 -20.37
CA LYS A 72 18.66 -6.70 -20.84
C LYS A 72 19.08 -6.70 -22.30
N SER A 73 18.40 -5.93 -23.17
CA SER A 73 18.78 -5.80 -24.58
C SER A 73 20.10 -5.01 -24.78
N LYS A 74 20.41 -4.06 -23.88
CA LYS A 74 21.70 -3.34 -23.89
C LYS A 74 22.88 -4.22 -23.45
N GLU A 75 22.68 -5.15 -22.51
CA GLU A 75 23.75 -6.09 -22.12
C GLU A 75 24.07 -7.11 -23.21
N SER A 76 23.11 -7.49 -24.04
CA SER A 76 23.31 -8.43 -25.13
C SER A 76 23.91 -7.80 -26.41
N SER A 77 23.92 -6.47 -26.57
CA SER A 77 24.39 -5.75 -27.77
C SER A 77 25.76 -5.06 -27.55
N SER A 78 26.71 -5.74 -26.87
CA SER A 78 28.07 -5.21 -26.64
C SER A 78 29.01 -5.36 -27.87
N SER A 79 28.53 -5.29 -29.12
CA SER A 79 29.39 -5.20 -30.26
C SER A 79 28.76 -4.43 -31.44
N GLY A 80 29.12 -3.14 -31.56
CA GLY A 80 29.26 -2.50 -32.86
C GLY A 80 28.03 -1.97 -33.58
N ALA A 81 27.00 -1.47 -32.88
CA ALA A 81 25.98 -0.68 -33.55
C ALA A 81 26.40 0.80 -33.73
N PRO A 82 26.17 1.43 -34.90
CA PRO A 82 26.50 2.84 -35.13
C PRO A 82 25.69 3.73 -34.14
N ARG A 83 26.40 4.68 -33.51
CA ARG A 83 25.80 5.75 -32.69
C ARG A 83 24.94 6.65 -33.58
N GLY A 84 23.68 6.31 -33.81
CA GLY A 84 22.85 7.15 -34.70
C GLY A 84 21.34 7.01 -34.52
N GLU A 85 20.85 5.86 -34.17
CA GLU A 85 19.40 5.68 -33.97
C GLU A 85 19.11 5.50 -32.50
N ARG A 86 18.75 6.60 -31.81
CA ARG A 86 18.04 6.51 -30.54
C ARG A 86 16.69 5.87 -30.86
N MET A 87 16.51 4.60 -30.51
CA MET A 87 15.18 3.99 -30.47
C MET A 87 14.29 4.90 -29.67
N LYS A 88 13.33 5.55 -30.32
CA LYS A 88 12.24 6.23 -29.62
C LYS A 88 11.52 5.16 -28.81
N PRO A 89 11.30 5.32 -27.51
CA PRO A 89 10.44 4.42 -26.78
C PRO A 89 9.02 4.56 -27.36
N THR A 90 8.65 3.68 -28.25
CA THR A 90 7.29 3.58 -28.75
C THR A 90 6.49 2.93 -27.63
N MET A 91 5.64 3.69 -26.97
CA MET A 91 4.68 3.12 -26.03
C MET A 91 3.72 2.24 -26.81
N THR A 92 3.51 1.02 -26.37
CA THR A 92 2.53 0.12 -26.96
C THR A 92 1.14 0.65 -26.62
N PRO A 93 0.30 1.03 -27.57
CA PRO A 93 -1.04 1.53 -27.27
C PRO A 93 -1.92 0.42 -26.71
N LEU A 94 -2.79 0.77 -25.80
CA LEU A 94 -3.76 -0.12 -25.14
C LEU A 94 -5.00 -0.22 -26.05
N SER A 95 -5.33 -1.41 -26.53
CA SER A 95 -6.54 -1.63 -27.32
C SER A 95 -7.83 -1.37 -26.52
N THR A 96 -8.80 -0.71 -27.15
CA THR A 96 -10.13 -0.51 -26.54
C THR A 96 -10.87 -1.84 -26.32
N GLU A 97 -10.50 -2.93 -27.04
CA GLU A 97 -11.06 -4.26 -26.84
C GLU A 97 -10.81 -4.77 -25.40
N TYR A 98 -9.64 -4.45 -24.82
CA TYR A 98 -9.33 -4.79 -23.42
C TYR A 98 -10.21 -4.04 -22.43
N ILE A 99 -10.58 -2.80 -22.76
CA ILE A 99 -11.52 -2.01 -21.95
C ILE A 99 -12.89 -2.67 -21.99
N ASP A 100 -13.40 -3.01 -23.18
CA ASP A 100 -14.69 -3.67 -23.36
C ASP A 100 -14.76 -5.04 -22.68
N GLU A 101 -13.62 -5.74 -22.60
CA GLU A 101 -13.53 -7.01 -21.90
C GLU A 101 -13.65 -6.82 -20.39
N LEU A 102 -12.92 -5.86 -19.79
CA LEU A 102 -12.94 -5.60 -18.35
C LEU A 102 -14.25 -4.98 -17.87
N LEU A 103 -14.96 -4.24 -18.72
CA LEU A 103 -16.29 -3.70 -18.41
C LEU A 103 -17.37 -4.79 -18.18
N LYS A 104 -17.13 -6.03 -18.58
CA LYS A 104 -18.07 -7.15 -18.35
C LYS A 104 -18.02 -7.71 -16.95
N TYR A 105 -17.01 -7.35 -16.15
CA TYR A 105 -16.88 -7.82 -14.78
C TYR A 105 -17.89 -7.11 -13.86
N GLU A 106 -18.53 -7.85 -12.99
CA GLU A 106 -19.59 -7.37 -12.07
C GLU A 106 -19.09 -6.27 -11.11
N TYR A 107 -17.78 -6.23 -10.90
CA TYR A 107 -17.14 -5.24 -10.00
C TYR A 107 -17.05 -3.83 -10.60
N VAL A 108 -17.18 -3.67 -11.92
CA VAL A 108 -16.91 -2.41 -12.64
C VAL A 108 -18.20 -1.62 -12.82
N GLU A 109 -18.22 -0.37 -12.32
CA GLU A 109 -19.33 0.58 -12.51
C GLU A 109 -19.14 1.51 -13.71
N GLY A 110 -17.87 1.77 -14.07
CA GLY A 110 -17.55 2.69 -15.16
C GLY A 110 -16.06 2.72 -15.46
N TYR A 111 -15.69 3.51 -16.45
CA TYR A 111 -14.30 3.68 -16.85
C TYR A 111 -14.00 5.09 -17.34
N LEU A 112 -12.72 5.45 -17.34
CA LEU A 112 -12.18 6.63 -17.99
C LEU A 112 -11.01 6.21 -18.88
N ALA A 113 -11.16 6.32 -20.20
CA ALA A 113 -10.06 6.15 -21.13
C ALA A 113 -9.34 7.47 -21.34
N GLN A 114 -8.00 7.40 -21.45
CA GLN A 114 -7.19 8.60 -21.56
C GLN A 114 -5.96 8.35 -22.44
N SER A 115 -5.61 9.38 -23.23
CA SER A 115 -4.39 9.45 -24.03
C SER A 115 -3.79 10.83 -23.97
N SER A 116 -2.48 10.98 -24.02
CA SER A 116 -1.83 12.28 -24.00
C SER A 116 -0.65 12.38 -24.96
N THR A 117 -0.37 13.59 -25.42
CA THR A 117 0.82 13.90 -26.23
C THR A 117 1.24 15.34 -26.03
N SER A 118 2.55 15.62 -26.14
CA SER A 118 3.06 17.00 -26.07
C SER A 118 3.16 17.58 -27.48
N LEU A 119 2.66 18.81 -27.64
CA LEU A 119 2.56 19.53 -28.91
C LEU A 119 3.13 20.94 -28.79
N LEU A 120 3.41 21.57 -29.92
CA LEU A 120 3.74 22.99 -30.04
C LEU A 120 2.47 23.81 -30.08
N ALA A 121 2.49 24.97 -29.47
CA ALA A 121 1.50 26.03 -29.62
C ALA A 121 1.85 26.85 -30.88
N ASN A 122 0.94 26.91 -31.86
CA ASN A 122 1.23 27.56 -33.14
C ASN A 122 0.65 29.00 -33.27
N ASN A 123 -0.57 29.22 -32.81
CA ASN A 123 -1.24 30.50 -32.88
C ASN A 123 -1.52 31.13 -31.50
N PHE A 124 -0.96 30.56 -30.45
CA PHE A 124 -1.09 31.06 -29.08
C PHE A 124 0.25 30.78 -28.33
N THR A 125 0.41 31.39 -27.16
CA THR A 125 1.61 31.27 -26.33
C THR A 125 1.34 30.43 -25.07
N ALA A 126 2.19 29.45 -24.77
CA ALA A 126 2.05 28.64 -23.56
C ALA A 126 2.41 29.50 -22.31
N VAL A 127 1.67 29.32 -21.23
CA VAL A 127 1.88 30.00 -19.95
C VAL A 127 3.28 29.69 -19.41
N GLY A 128 4.04 30.75 -19.09
CA GLY A 128 5.42 30.62 -18.58
C GLY A 128 6.49 30.42 -19.65
N SER A 129 6.15 30.51 -20.94
CA SER A 129 7.16 30.61 -22.00
C SER A 129 7.78 32.01 -21.97
N SER A 130 9.10 32.08 -21.71
CA SER A 130 9.81 33.36 -21.79
C SER A 130 10.07 33.68 -23.26
N ASP A 131 9.42 34.74 -23.77
CA ASP A 131 9.76 35.41 -25.05
C ASP A 131 11.12 36.12 -24.94
N ASP A 132 12.21 35.38 -24.77
CA ASP A 132 13.56 35.98 -24.82
C ASP A 132 14.30 35.51 -26.10
N ASP A 133 13.71 35.79 -27.27
CA ASP A 133 14.41 35.76 -28.55
C ASP A 133 14.74 37.20 -29.01
N THR A 134 15.26 38.03 -28.10
CA THR A 134 15.94 39.27 -28.45
C THR A 134 17.43 39.04 -28.49
N THR A 135 17.94 38.64 -29.63
CA THR A 135 19.32 38.84 -30.07
C THR A 135 19.69 40.32 -30.00
N THR A 136 20.09 40.79 -28.83
CA THR A 136 20.88 42.03 -28.74
C THR A 136 22.33 41.66 -28.43
N THR A 137 23.13 41.67 -29.48
CA THR A 137 24.56 41.73 -29.43
C THR A 137 25.02 42.97 -28.63
N GLU A 138 25.40 42.82 -27.37
CA GLU A 138 26.33 43.68 -26.72
C GLU A 138 27.49 42.85 -26.16
N GLU A 139 28.67 43.11 -26.74
CA GLU A 139 29.94 42.57 -26.34
C GLU A 139 30.27 43.04 -24.90
N THR A 140 30.25 42.13 -23.93
CA THR A 140 30.99 42.31 -22.69
C THR A 140 31.81 41.05 -22.42
N ASP A 141 33.12 41.27 -22.54
CA ASP A 141 34.21 40.33 -22.34
C ASP A 141 34.25 39.82 -20.89
N SER A 142 33.70 38.63 -20.65
CA SER A 142 33.88 37.88 -19.41
C SER A 142 34.04 36.40 -19.75
N LYS A 143 35.30 35.97 -19.80
CA LYS A 143 35.73 34.59 -19.99
C LYS A 143 35.20 33.70 -18.84
N MET A 144 34.00 33.12 -19.01
CA MET A 144 33.64 31.88 -18.34
C MET A 144 33.95 30.70 -19.27
N PRO A 145 34.43 29.56 -18.73
CA PRO A 145 34.73 28.38 -19.56
C PRO A 145 33.44 27.92 -20.22
N GLN A 146 33.41 27.95 -21.54
CA GLN A 146 32.34 27.44 -22.38
C GLN A 146 32.19 25.93 -22.11
N MET A 147 31.27 25.59 -21.22
CA MET A 147 30.78 24.21 -21.07
C MET A 147 30.11 23.84 -22.40
N GLY A 148 30.62 22.80 -23.05
CA GLY A 148 30.35 22.40 -24.42
C GLY A 148 28.87 22.55 -24.78
N GLN A 149 28.70 23.13 -25.98
CA GLN A 149 27.45 23.30 -26.70
C GLN A 149 26.60 22.07 -26.58
N GLY A 150 25.72 22.04 -25.54
CA GLY A 150 24.73 21.00 -25.34
C GLY A 150 23.85 21.00 -26.56
N GLY A 151 23.82 19.88 -27.24
CA GLY A 151 22.81 19.67 -28.27
C GLY A 151 21.46 20.04 -27.68
N LYS A 152 20.63 20.75 -28.46
CA LYS A 152 19.23 21.04 -28.14
C LYS A 152 18.63 19.78 -27.56
N MET A 153 18.33 19.79 -26.27
CA MET A 153 17.45 18.80 -25.64
C MET A 153 16.20 18.84 -26.48
N GLY A 154 15.87 17.73 -27.16
CA GLY A 154 14.83 17.71 -28.18
C GLY A 154 13.58 18.44 -27.69
N ASN A 155 13.08 19.32 -28.54
CA ASN A 155 11.98 20.22 -28.26
C ASN A 155 10.84 19.42 -27.59
N MET A 156 10.61 19.66 -26.31
CA MET A 156 9.63 18.91 -25.50
C MET A 156 8.30 19.67 -25.59
N GLY A 157 7.71 19.93 -26.67
CA GLY A 157 6.42 20.60 -26.78
C GLY A 157 6.18 21.78 -25.82
N ASP A 158 5.22 22.63 -26.11
CA ASP A 158 4.85 23.78 -25.29
C ASP A 158 3.63 23.47 -24.41
N VAL A 159 2.74 22.61 -24.91
CA VAL A 159 1.48 22.24 -24.28
C VAL A 159 1.30 20.72 -24.29
N THR A 160 0.51 20.19 -23.36
CA THR A 160 0.06 18.80 -23.36
C THR A 160 -1.37 18.72 -23.82
N LEU A 161 -1.64 17.94 -24.87
CA LEU A 161 -3.00 17.61 -25.29
C LEU A 161 -3.40 16.28 -24.65
N THR A 162 -4.45 16.30 -23.84
CA THR A 162 -4.99 15.13 -23.11
C THR A 162 -6.39 14.81 -23.63
N GLY A 163 -6.52 13.70 -24.34
CA GLY A 163 -7.81 13.15 -24.76
C GLY A 163 -8.41 12.29 -23.67
N VAL A 164 -9.67 12.53 -23.35
CA VAL A 164 -10.42 11.80 -22.32
C VAL A 164 -11.79 11.36 -22.85
N SER A 165 -12.31 10.24 -22.33
CA SER A 165 -13.69 9.82 -22.63
C SER A 165 -14.72 10.73 -21.93
N ASN A 166 -14.41 11.20 -20.72
CA ASN A 166 -15.26 12.12 -19.96
C ASN A 166 -14.38 12.93 -18.99
N LEU A 167 -14.40 14.27 -19.12
CA LEU A 167 -13.56 15.15 -18.30
C LEU A 167 -13.97 15.15 -16.82
N GLU A 168 -15.27 15.09 -16.53
CA GLU A 168 -15.79 15.08 -15.16
C GLU A 168 -15.44 13.80 -14.37
N GLN A 169 -15.10 12.73 -15.08
CA GLN A 169 -14.66 11.48 -14.46
C GLN A 169 -13.17 11.47 -14.13
N THR A 170 -12.38 12.43 -14.59
CA THR A 170 -10.97 12.53 -14.26
C THR A 170 -10.77 12.72 -12.75
N SER A 171 -9.68 12.20 -12.21
CA SER A 171 -9.33 12.38 -10.80
C SER A 171 -9.15 13.86 -10.45
N SER A 172 -8.59 14.67 -11.34
CA SER A 172 -8.42 16.10 -11.14
C SER A 172 -9.77 16.82 -10.98
N PHE A 173 -10.79 16.43 -11.74
CA PHE A 173 -12.14 17.01 -11.62
C PHE A 173 -12.86 16.54 -10.34
N LYS A 174 -12.82 15.22 -10.06
CA LYS A 174 -13.44 14.63 -8.86
C LYS A 174 -12.86 15.17 -7.55
N ASN A 175 -11.56 15.45 -7.54
CA ASN A 175 -10.85 15.99 -6.36
C ASN A 175 -10.92 17.52 -6.27
N ASN A 176 -11.71 18.18 -7.11
CA ASN A 176 -11.79 19.64 -7.22
C ASN A 176 -10.45 20.36 -7.49
N ASN A 177 -9.46 19.66 -8.06
CA ASN A 177 -8.22 20.27 -8.51
C ASN A 177 -8.46 21.12 -9.74
N ILE A 178 -9.44 20.73 -10.57
CA ILE A 178 -9.95 21.51 -11.70
C ILE A 178 -11.46 21.67 -11.61
N SER A 179 -11.98 22.80 -12.16
CA SER A 179 -13.42 23.06 -12.23
C SER A 179 -13.75 23.88 -13.48
N MET A 180 -14.90 23.62 -14.08
CA MET A 180 -15.36 24.41 -15.24
C MET A 180 -15.70 25.85 -14.82
N VAL A 181 -15.21 26.81 -15.60
CA VAL A 181 -15.48 28.25 -15.44
C VAL A 181 -16.52 28.69 -16.44
N GLU A 182 -16.39 28.29 -17.72
CA GLU A 182 -17.28 28.72 -18.82
C GLU A 182 -17.36 27.61 -19.87
N GLY A 183 -18.50 27.51 -20.55
CA GLY A 183 -18.73 26.63 -21.69
C GLY A 183 -19.08 25.19 -21.31
N ASP A 184 -18.84 24.29 -22.25
CA ASP A 184 -19.21 22.86 -22.15
C ASP A 184 -18.02 22.00 -21.77
N THR A 185 -18.30 20.84 -21.17
CA THR A 185 -17.30 19.82 -20.82
C THR A 185 -17.15 18.73 -21.91
N ILE A 186 -16.13 17.90 -21.83
CA ILE A 186 -15.94 16.76 -22.72
C ILE A 186 -16.69 15.54 -22.16
N THR A 187 -17.52 14.94 -23.01
CA THR A 187 -18.28 13.73 -22.76
C THR A 187 -18.08 12.73 -23.91
N GLU A 188 -18.56 11.50 -23.78
CA GLU A 188 -18.52 10.50 -24.84
C GLU A 188 -19.26 10.91 -26.13
N GLU A 189 -20.23 11.84 -26.03
CA GLU A 189 -21.00 12.37 -27.17
C GLU A 189 -20.32 13.57 -27.85
N THR A 190 -19.22 14.07 -27.28
CA THR A 190 -18.51 15.26 -27.80
C THR A 190 -17.87 14.95 -29.15
N THR A 191 -18.15 15.76 -30.16
CA THR A 191 -17.60 15.61 -31.50
C THR A 191 -16.11 15.96 -31.56
N SER A 192 -15.43 15.53 -32.64
CA SER A 192 -13.99 15.75 -32.84
C SER A 192 -13.60 17.22 -33.01
N ASN A 193 -12.30 17.49 -32.87
CA ASN A 193 -11.66 18.80 -33.03
C ASN A 193 -12.13 19.88 -32.04
N VAL A 194 -12.29 19.49 -30.80
CA VAL A 194 -12.63 20.38 -29.70
C VAL A 194 -11.54 20.47 -28.66
N ALA A 195 -11.51 21.56 -27.90
CA ALA A 195 -10.61 21.78 -26.79
C ALA A 195 -11.31 22.39 -25.58
N VAL A 196 -10.92 21.98 -24.40
CA VAL A 196 -11.19 22.66 -23.12
C VAL A 196 -9.84 23.12 -22.58
N ILE A 197 -9.67 24.43 -22.40
CA ILE A 197 -8.40 25.05 -22.04
C ILE A 197 -8.43 25.64 -20.63
N GLU A 198 -7.27 25.87 -20.05
CA GLU A 198 -7.13 26.44 -18.73
C GLU A 198 -7.33 27.99 -18.76
N GLU A 199 -7.86 28.54 -17.66
CA GLU A 199 -8.21 29.98 -17.54
C GLU A 199 -7.00 30.91 -17.70
N ALA A 200 -5.84 30.58 -17.16
CA ALA A 200 -4.61 31.35 -17.32
C ALA A 200 -4.15 31.35 -18.78
N LEU A 201 -4.22 30.18 -19.47
CA LEU A 201 -3.88 30.06 -20.87
C LEU A 201 -4.84 30.87 -21.73
N ALA A 202 -6.14 30.85 -21.42
CA ALA A 202 -7.16 31.64 -22.08
C ALA A 202 -6.90 33.14 -21.91
N SER A 203 -6.63 33.59 -20.68
CA SER A 203 -6.40 34.98 -20.33
C SER A 203 -5.12 35.57 -20.94
N GLU A 204 -4.03 34.79 -20.99
CA GLU A 204 -2.74 35.24 -21.55
C GLU A 204 -2.81 35.48 -23.09
N ASN A 205 -3.73 34.76 -23.75
CA ASN A 205 -3.88 34.78 -25.19
C ASN A 205 -5.17 35.47 -25.69
N ASP A 206 -5.94 36.13 -24.80
CA ASP A 206 -7.23 36.74 -25.11
C ASP A 206 -8.22 35.78 -25.81
N LEU A 207 -8.20 34.48 -25.42
CA LEU A 207 -9.03 33.42 -25.98
C LEU A 207 -10.37 33.29 -25.23
N SER A 208 -11.41 32.98 -25.96
CA SER A 208 -12.76 32.77 -25.43
C SER A 208 -13.41 31.50 -25.99
N VAL A 209 -14.48 31.04 -25.35
CA VAL A 209 -15.27 29.91 -25.87
C VAL A 209 -15.79 30.23 -27.28
N GLY A 210 -15.52 29.35 -28.23
CA GLY A 210 -15.85 29.52 -29.65
C GLY A 210 -14.64 29.82 -30.52
N ASP A 211 -13.52 30.29 -29.99
CA ASP A 211 -12.27 30.53 -30.72
C ASP A 211 -11.59 29.25 -31.10
N THR A 212 -10.58 29.33 -31.97
CA THR A 212 -9.83 28.19 -32.47
C THR A 212 -8.35 28.31 -32.14
N ILE A 213 -7.79 27.29 -31.50
CA ILE A 213 -6.36 27.15 -31.26
C ILE A 213 -5.77 26.15 -32.28
N THR A 214 -4.51 26.37 -32.66
CA THR A 214 -3.79 25.50 -33.58
C THR A 214 -2.59 24.91 -32.86
N VAL A 215 -2.48 23.58 -32.86
CA VAL A 215 -1.37 22.82 -32.28
C VAL A 215 -0.66 21.99 -33.33
N GLY A 216 0.63 21.70 -33.11
CA GLY A 216 1.43 20.93 -34.07
C GLY A 216 2.51 20.09 -33.41
N PHE A 217 3.21 19.27 -34.20
CA PHE A 217 4.30 18.45 -33.69
C PHE A 217 5.66 19.14 -33.74
N THR A 218 6.51 18.88 -32.78
CA THR A 218 7.90 19.38 -32.73
C THR A 218 8.79 18.84 -33.86
N TYR A 219 8.42 17.72 -34.47
CA TYR A 219 9.19 17.04 -35.52
C TYR A 219 8.61 17.21 -36.94
N ASP A 220 7.40 17.75 -37.06
CA ASP A 220 6.73 18.03 -38.34
C ASP A 220 5.96 19.34 -38.26
N GLU A 221 6.63 20.43 -38.62
CA GLU A 221 6.09 21.78 -38.61
C GLU A 221 4.95 22.00 -39.62
N ASN A 222 4.73 21.08 -40.57
CA ASN A 222 3.70 21.19 -41.58
C ASN A 222 2.39 20.54 -41.18
N THR A 223 2.40 19.67 -40.14
CA THR A 223 1.19 19.00 -39.66
C THR A 223 0.64 19.74 -38.46
N THR A 224 -0.48 20.43 -38.64
CA THR A 224 -1.17 21.19 -37.60
C THR A 224 -2.62 20.73 -37.46
N TYR A 225 -3.17 20.91 -36.27
CA TYR A 225 -4.54 20.57 -35.93
C TYR A 225 -5.24 21.77 -35.33
N ASP A 226 -6.39 22.11 -35.89
CA ASP A 226 -7.25 23.20 -35.42
C ASP A 226 -8.27 22.61 -34.45
N LEU A 227 -8.32 23.16 -33.24
CA LEU A 227 -9.20 22.74 -32.15
C LEU A 227 -10.08 23.93 -31.76
N LYS A 228 -11.40 23.72 -31.74
CA LYS A 228 -12.35 24.72 -31.31
C LYS A 228 -12.49 24.68 -29.79
N ILE A 229 -12.34 25.81 -29.12
CA ILE A 229 -12.55 25.94 -27.69
C ILE A 229 -14.04 25.83 -27.39
N ILE A 230 -14.43 24.82 -26.61
CA ILE A 230 -15.80 24.58 -26.16
C ILE A 230 -16.02 24.94 -24.69
N GLY A 231 -14.93 24.99 -23.92
CA GLY A 231 -14.98 25.31 -22.50
C GLY A 231 -13.66 25.81 -21.96
N ILE A 232 -13.72 26.47 -20.81
CA ILE A 232 -12.59 26.99 -20.04
C ILE A 232 -12.70 26.42 -18.62
N TYR A 233 -11.62 25.89 -18.10
CA TYR A 233 -11.53 25.38 -16.72
C TYR A 233 -10.49 26.14 -15.92
N ALA A 234 -10.66 26.21 -14.60
CA ALA A 234 -9.65 26.71 -13.68
C ALA A 234 -8.93 25.54 -12.99
N SER A 235 -7.63 25.66 -12.82
CA SER A 235 -6.80 24.73 -12.05
C SER A 235 -6.40 25.34 -10.71
N ASN A 236 -6.54 24.56 -9.63
CA ASN A 236 -6.05 24.92 -8.30
C ASN A 236 -4.63 24.36 -8.03
N GLU A 237 -4.00 23.74 -9.03
CA GLU A 237 -2.66 23.17 -8.92
C GLU A 237 -1.60 24.26 -9.04
N ASP A 238 -0.58 24.21 -8.18
CA ASP A 238 0.51 25.17 -8.20
C ASP A 238 1.49 24.91 -9.35
N PHE A 239 2.18 25.97 -9.80
CA PHE A 239 3.24 25.90 -10.79
C PHE A 239 4.46 25.16 -10.21
N THR A 240 4.79 23.98 -10.72
CA THR A 240 5.87 23.13 -10.21
C THR A 240 7.26 23.51 -10.77
N GLU A 241 8.33 23.09 -10.07
CA GLU A 241 9.73 23.24 -10.58
C GLU A 241 9.92 22.52 -11.94
N GLN A 242 9.15 21.47 -12.22
CA GLN A 242 9.19 20.75 -13.50
C GLN A 242 8.60 21.60 -14.64
N ALA A 243 7.55 22.37 -14.35
CA ALA A 243 6.96 23.31 -15.31
C ALA A 243 7.97 24.41 -15.72
N MET A 244 8.89 24.81 -14.84
CA MET A 244 9.98 25.74 -15.18
C MET A 244 10.97 25.16 -16.20
N MET A 245 11.11 23.85 -16.26
CA MET A 245 12.04 23.15 -17.16
C MET A 245 11.34 22.69 -18.47
N ASN A 246 10.03 22.51 -18.42
CA ASN A 246 9.21 22.02 -19.51
C ASN A 246 7.80 22.63 -19.40
N THR A 247 7.49 23.59 -20.25
CA THR A 247 6.19 24.30 -20.27
C THR A 247 5.01 23.34 -20.46
N ALA A 248 5.18 22.29 -21.27
CA ALA A 248 4.15 21.26 -21.45
C ALA A 248 3.80 20.48 -20.17
N ALA A 249 4.68 20.48 -19.16
CA ALA A 249 4.42 19.85 -17.87
C ALA A 249 3.68 20.78 -16.88
N SER A 250 3.39 22.02 -17.29
CA SER A 250 2.61 22.96 -16.48
C SER A 250 1.13 22.58 -16.46
N PRO A 251 0.45 22.57 -15.30
CA PRO A 251 -0.98 22.34 -15.22
C PRO A 251 -1.79 23.37 -16.01
N TYR A 252 -1.25 24.59 -16.20
CA TYR A 252 -1.88 25.66 -16.98
C TYR A 252 -1.81 25.45 -18.50
N ASN A 253 -0.92 24.57 -18.98
CA ASN A 253 -0.74 24.26 -20.39
C ASN A 253 -1.31 22.89 -20.79
N ASN A 254 -2.19 22.32 -19.96
CA ASN A 254 -2.89 21.09 -20.29
C ASN A 254 -4.20 21.44 -21.00
N ILE A 255 -4.34 20.94 -22.22
CA ILE A 255 -5.50 21.11 -23.08
C ILE A 255 -6.25 19.79 -23.12
N TYR A 256 -7.50 19.77 -22.68
CA TYR A 256 -8.33 18.57 -22.77
C TYR A 256 -9.06 18.50 -24.11
N THR A 257 -9.18 17.30 -24.66
CA THR A 257 -9.92 17.00 -25.89
C THR A 257 -10.62 15.64 -25.77
N ASN A 258 -11.41 15.25 -26.77
CA ASN A 258 -12.01 13.93 -26.82
C ASN A 258 -11.05 12.88 -27.39
N LEU A 259 -11.39 11.59 -27.22
CA LEU A 259 -10.54 10.47 -27.66
C LEU A 259 -10.37 10.40 -29.17
N GLU A 260 -11.38 10.80 -29.96
CA GLU A 260 -11.30 10.81 -31.42
C GLU A 260 -10.27 11.81 -31.94
N THR A 261 -10.24 13.02 -31.37
CA THR A 261 -9.26 14.05 -31.70
C THR A 261 -7.84 13.60 -31.37
N ILE A 262 -7.60 13.10 -30.14
CA ILE A 262 -6.24 12.66 -29.74
C ILE A 262 -5.77 11.45 -30.55
N SER A 263 -6.66 10.52 -30.91
CA SER A 263 -6.35 9.40 -31.79
C SER A 263 -5.89 9.88 -33.17
N THR A 264 -6.63 10.85 -33.75
CA THR A 264 -6.24 11.46 -35.03
C THR A 264 -4.88 12.13 -34.97
N VAL A 265 -4.61 12.87 -33.88
CA VAL A 265 -3.33 13.55 -33.65
C VAL A 265 -2.19 12.54 -33.48
N LYS A 266 -2.36 11.46 -32.73
CA LYS A 266 -1.32 10.45 -32.48
C LYS A 266 -1.09 9.50 -33.65
N GLY A 267 -2.04 9.42 -34.60
CA GLY A 267 -1.94 8.67 -35.86
C GLY A 267 -2.51 7.24 -35.79
N SER A 268 -2.27 6.48 -36.87
CA SER A 268 -2.93 5.19 -37.09
C SER A 268 -2.75 4.12 -36.00
N ASP A 269 -1.67 4.18 -35.26
CA ASP A 269 -1.40 3.20 -34.16
C ASP A 269 -2.37 3.40 -32.97
N TYR A 270 -3.05 4.54 -32.93
CA TYR A 270 -4.03 4.89 -31.90
C TYR A 270 -5.48 4.83 -32.40
N GLU A 271 -5.71 4.28 -33.59
CA GLU A 271 -7.05 3.95 -34.05
C GLU A 271 -7.59 2.80 -33.18
N ASN A 272 -8.62 3.06 -32.37
CA ASN A 272 -9.16 2.15 -31.34
C ASN A 272 -8.14 1.77 -30.23
N ALA A 273 -7.29 2.72 -29.87
CA ALA A 273 -6.34 2.50 -28.77
C ALA A 273 -6.11 3.78 -27.96
N VAL A 274 -5.71 3.60 -26.71
CA VAL A 274 -5.46 4.67 -25.74
C VAL A 274 -4.15 4.42 -24.98
N ASP A 275 -3.68 5.37 -24.20
CA ASP A 275 -2.49 5.15 -23.35
C ASP A 275 -2.82 4.40 -22.07
N SER A 276 -3.99 4.66 -21.51
CA SER A 276 -4.44 4.04 -20.26
C SER A 276 -5.96 4.08 -20.12
N ALA A 277 -6.48 3.21 -19.28
CA ALA A 277 -7.88 3.22 -18.86
C ALA A 277 -7.97 3.04 -17.35
N VAL A 278 -8.74 3.90 -16.69
CA VAL A 278 -9.06 3.82 -15.26
C VAL A 278 -10.42 3.17 -15.12
N PHE A 279 -10.53 2.11 -14.35
CA PHE A 279 -11.77 1.42 -14.02
C PHE A 279 -12.22 1.81 -12.62
N TYR A 280 -13.47 2.21 -12.49
CA TYR A 280 -14.11 2.53 -11.23
C TYR A 280 -14.88 1.31 -10.73
N LEU A 281 -14.53 0.81 -9.55
CA LEU A 281 -15.17 -0.36 -8.98
C LEU A 281 -16.26 0.05 -7.98
N ASN A 282 -17.25 -0.81 -7.83
CA ASN A 282 -18.38 -0.62 -6.91
C ASN A 282 -17.99 -0.67 -5.42
N ASP A 283 -16.89 -1.35 -5.07
CA ASP A 283 -16.40 -1.47 -3.71
C ASP A 283 -14.86 -1.56 -3.72
N PRO A 284 -14.15 -0.71 -2.96
CA PRO A 284 -12.68 -0.78 -2.84
C PRO A 284 -12.15 -2.14 -2.38
N THR A 285 -12.93 -2.90 -1.65
CA THR A 285 -12.54 -4.24 -1.19
C THR A 285 -12.49 -5.27 -2.32
N ASN A 286 -13.10 -4.98 -3.47
CA ASN A 286 -13.10 -5.84 -4.66
C ASN A 286 -11.89 -5.62 -5.57
N VAL A 287 -11.02 -4.63 -5.28
CA VAL A 287 -9.84 -4.31 -6.10
C VAL A 287 -8.95 -5.54 -6.32
N ASP A 288 -8.58 -6.23 -5.25
CA ASP A 288 -7.71 -7.40 -5.34
C ASP A 288 -8.37 -8.57 -6.08
N ALA A 289 -9.70 -8.77 -5.89
CA ALA A 289 -10.47 -9.78 -6.60
C ALA A 289 -10.58 -9.46 -8.09
N PHE A 290 -10.86 -8.21 -8.44
CA PHE A 290 -10.91 -7.74 -9.83
C PHE A 290 -9.57 -7.95 -10.55
N ILE A 291 -8.45 -7.56 -9.93
CA ILE A 291 -7.12 -7.74 -10.50
C ILE A 291 -6.78 -9.23 -10.70
N ALA A 292 -7.13 -10.07 -9.73
CA ALA A 292 -6.91 -11.52 -9.83
C ALA A 292 -7.73 -12.14 -10.96
N ASP A 293 -9.03 -11.83 -11.03
CA ASP A 293 -9.94 -12.31 -12.07
C ASP A 293 -9.51 -11.82 -13.46
N ALA A 294 -9.11 -10.55 -13.60
CA ALA A 294 -8.62 -10.00 -14.85
C ALA A 294 -7.34 -10.73 -15.33
N LYS A 295 -6.40 -11.00 -14.42
CA LYS A 295 -5.16 -11.72 -14.75
C LYS A 295 -5.39 -13.18 -15.15
N GLU A 296 -6.41 -13.82 -14.61
CA GLU A 296 -6.71 -15.23 -14.89
C GLU A 296 -7.60 -15.41 -16.13
N ASN A 297 -8.56 -14.50 -16.34
CA ASN A 297 -9.67 -14.73 -17.26
C ASN A 297 -9.76 -13.73 -18.43
N SER A 298 -8.86 -12.74 -18.54
CA SER A 298 -8.84 -11.80 -19.67
C SER A 298 -7.82 -12.17 -20.73
N SER A 299 -7.97 -11.60 -21.94
CA SER A 299 -7.05 -11.74 -23.05
C SER A 299 -5.87 -10.74 -22.99
N ILE A 300 -5.76 -9.95 -21.93
CA ILE A 300 -4.76 -8.91 -21.77
C ILE A 300 -3.37 -9.51 -21.59
N ASP A 301 -2.40 -9.00 -22.37
CA ASP A 301 -0.99 -9.34 -22.20
C ASP A 301 -0.38 -8.64 -20.98
N PHE A 302 -0.40 -9.29 -19.82
CA PHE A 302 0.21 -8.79 -18.60
C PHE A 302 1.75 -8.82 -18.57
N ASP A 303 2.41 -9.25 -19.62
CA ASP A 303 3.85 -9.02 -19.78
C ASP A 303 4.14 -7.60 -20.31
N THR A 304 3.20 -7.02 -21.05
CA THR A 304 3.26 -5.65 -21.59
C THR A 304 2.49 -4.66 -20.74
N PHE A 305 1.31 -5.04 -20.23
CA PHE A 305 0.40 -4.17 -19.46
C PHE A 305 0.35 -4.53 -17.99
N THR A 306 -0.10 -3.60 -17.18
CA THR A 306 -0.34 -3.83 -15.74
C THR A 306 -1.64 -3.18 -15.28
N LEU A 307 -2.32 -3.82 -14.34
CA LEU A 307 -3.39 -3.22 -13.56
C LEU A 307 -2.80 -2.66 -12.28
N ASP A 308 -2.82 -1.35 -12.16
CA ASP A 308 -2.29 -0.58 -11.03
C ASP A 308 -3.45 0.02 -10.21
N ALA A 309 -3.57 -0.44 -8.99
CA ALA A 309 -4.58 0.03 -8.04
C ALA A 309 -4.03 1.10 -7.08
N ASN A 310 -3.07 1.90 -7.52
CA ASN A 310 -2.30 2.80 -6.67
C ASN A 310 -1.57 2.05 -5.54
N ASP A 311 -1.05 0.86 -5.87
CA ASP A 311 -0.44 -0.05 -4.90
C ASP A 311 0.74 0.59 -4.16
N ALA A 312 1.49 1.49 -4.81
CA ALA A 312 2.59 2.21 -4.16
C ALA A 312 2.12 3.09 -2.99
N ALA A 313 1.00 3.79 -3.14
CA ALA A 313 0.40 4.59 -2.07
C ALA A 313 -0.18 3.68 -0.97
N TYR A 314 -0.84 2.59 -1.38
CA TYR A 314 -1.35 1.59 -0.44
C TYR A 314 -0.24 0.95 0.40
N GLU A 315 0.86 0.52 -0.22
CA GLU A 315 2.04 -0.02 0.47
C GLU A 315 2.69 1.02 1.38
N GLN A 316 2.73 2.29 0.96
CA GLN A 316 3.25 3.37 1.80
C GLN A 316 2.38 3.60 3.06
N MET A 317 1.06 3.54 2.93
CA MET A 317 0.13 3.66 4.06
C MET A 317 0.21 2.47 5.00
N LEU A 318 0.28 1.25 4.45
CA LEU A 318 0.15 0.01 5.22
C LEU A 318 1.47 -0.65 5.58
N GLY A 319 2.57 -0.31 4.92
CA GLY A 319 3.87 -0.96 5.16
C GLY A 319 4.24 -1.07 6.64
N PRO A 320 4.16 0.01 7.43
CA PRO A 320 4.40 -0.05 8.88
C PRO A 320 3.43 -0.97 9.62
N ILE A 321 2.15 -0.96 9.23
CA ILE A 321 1.09 -1.74 9.88
C ILE A 321 1.22 -3.24 9.56
N GLU A 322 1.57 -3.59 8.32
CA GLU A 322 1.80 -4.99 7.92
C GLU A 322 3.00 -5.61 8.62
N ASN A 323 4.07 -4.84 8.80
CA ASN A 323 5.25 -5.27 9.56
C ASN A 323 4.87 -5.57 11.02
N ILE A 324 4.09 -4.70 11.66
CA ILE A 324 3.58 -4.90 13.02
C ILE A 324 2.69 -6.14 13.10
N SER A 325 1.81 -6.33 12.13
CA SER A 325 0.93 -7.50 12.04
C SER A 325 1.74 -8.80 11.95
N SER A 326 2.76 -8.83 11.10
CA SER A 326 3.65 -9.97 10.91
C SER A 326 4.48 -10.24 12.18
N PHE A 327 5.02 -9.20 12.80
CA PHE A 327 5.72 -9.30 14.08
C PHE A 327 4.79 -9.84 15.18
N SER A 328 3.57 -9.30 15.29
CA SER A 328 2.58 -9.74 16.27
C SER A 328 2.20 -11.21 16.10
N LYS A 329 2.10 -11.69 14.86
CA LYS A 329 1.85 -13.11 14.56
C LYS A 329 2.98 -14.01 15.09
N ILE A 330 4.22 -13.64 14.86
CA ILE A 330 5.39 -14.38 15.38
C ILE A 330 5.41 -14.31 16.90
N ALA A 331 5.18 -13.13 17.49
CA ALA A 331 5.16 -12.93 18.93
C ALA A 331 4.10 -13.81 19.62
N VAL A 332 2.89 -13.94 19.06
CA VAL A 332 1.84 -14.83 19.59
C VAL A 332 2.35 -16.28 19.66
N TYR A 333 3.01 -16.80 18.63
CA TYR A 333 3.57 -18.17 18.68
C TYR A 333 4.69 -18.33 19.72
N VAL A 334 5.59 -17.37 19.81
CA VAL A 334 6.68 -17.38 20.79
C VAL A 334 6.11 -17.34 22.22
N ILE A 335 5.13 -16.45 22.48
CA ILE A 335 4.47 -16.33 23.78
C ILE A 335 3.71 -17.62 24.12
N ALA A 336 3.03 -18.24 23.15
CA ALA A 336 2.29 -19.48 23.36
C ALA A 336 3.24 -20.63 23.77
N ILE A 337 4.37 -20.75 23.10
CA ILE A 337 5.38 -21.79 23.40
C ILE A 337 6.06 -21.50 24.75
N ALA A 338 6.59 -20.30 24.94
CA ALA A 338 7.27 -19.92 26.17
C ALA A 338 6.33 -19.97 27.39
N GLY A 339 5.11 -19.43 27.23
CA GLY A 339 4.06 -19.46 28.26
C GLY A 339 3.66 -20.89 28.62
N GLY A 340 3.50 -21.77 27.62
CA GLY A 340 3.23 -23.20 27.85
C GLY A 340 4.36 -23.90 28.63
N LEU A 341 5.61 -23.60 28.33
CA LEU A 341 6.76 -24.11 29.08
C LEU A 341 6.78 -23.59 30.52
N ILE A 342 6.58 -22.30 30.73
CA ILE A 342 6.52 -21.70 32.07
C ILE A 342 5.37 -22.29 32.87
N LEU A 343 4.17 -22.42 32.30
CA LEU A 343 3.04 -23.06 32.94
C LEU A 343 3.36 -24.50 33.32
N THR A 344 3.95 -25.28 32.42
CA THR A 344 4.35 -26.67 32.68
C THR A 344 5.30 -26.77 33.90
N LEU A 345 6.29 -25.88 33.98
CA LEU A 345 7.24 -25.85 35.10
C LEU A 345 6.56 -25.47 36.42
N ILE A 346 5.68 -24.45 36.40
CA ILE A 346 4.94 -24.03 37.61
C ILE A 346 4.00 -25.14 38.10
N ILE A 347 3.30 -25.80 37.17
CA ILE A 347 2.40 -26.92 37.49
C ILE A 347 3.24 -28.10 38.07
N MET A 348 4.39 -28.39 37.49
CA MET A 348 5.30 -29.45 37.97
C MET A 348 5.78 -29.15 39.40
N LEU A 349 6.19 -27.91 39.69
CA LEU A 349 6.56 -27.49 41.05
C LEU A 349 5.36 -27.58 42.01
N SER A 350 4.16 -27.16 41.59
CA SER A 350 2.94 -27.27 42.39
C SER A 350 2.59 -28.72 42.75
N ILE A 351 2.77 -29.66 41.82
CA ILE A 351 2.55 -31.07 42.07
C ILE A 351 3.62 -31.65 43.03
N ARG A 352 4.91 -31.25 42.85
CA ARG A 352 6.00 -31.68 43.73
C ARG A 352 5.75 -31.29 45.18
N ASP A 353 5.22 -30.08 45.41
CA ASP A 353 4.89 -29.62 46.78
C ASP A 353 3.70 -30.35 47.38
N ARG A 354 2.87 -31.04 46.58
CA ARG A 354 1.71 -31.83 47.00
C ARG A 354 1.95 -33.33 47.01
N ASN A 355 3.21 -33.78 46.87
CA ASN A 355 3.52 -35.23 46.80
C ASN A 355 2.97 -36.04 47.96
N GLN A 356 3.01 -35.49 49.20
CA GLN A 356 2.44 -36.14 50.39
C GLN A 356 0.91 -36.31 50.29
N GLU A 357 0.19 -35.27 49.91
CA GLU A 357 -1.26 -35.32 49.74
C GLU A 357 -1.65 -36.35 48.65
N ILE A 358 -0.88 -36.36 47.53
CA ILE A 358 -1.08 -37.32 46.44
C ILE A 358 -0.80 -38.74 46.93
N GLY A 359 0.26 -38.93 47.74
CA GLY A 359 0.62 -40.22 48.33
C GLY A 359 -0.48 -40.75 49.25
N ILE A 360 -1.04 -39.92 50.11
CA ILE A 360 -2.19 -40.27 51.01
C ILE A 360 -3.42 -40.63 50.17
N LEU A 361 -3.76 -39.85 49.14
CA LEU A 361 -4.92 -40.15 48.28
C LEU A 361 -4.76 -41.48 47.51
N LEU A 362 -3.56 -41.76 47.03
CA LEU A 362 -3.25 -43.04 46.40
C LEU A 362 -3.31 -44.23 47.36
N SER A 363 -2.87 -44.06 48.60
CA SER A 363 -2.96 -45.10 49.65
C SER A 363 -4.38 -45.37 50.09
N LEU A 364 -5.28 -44.36 49.99
CA LEU A 364 -6.73 -44.51 50.21
C LEU A 364 -7.48 -45.15 49.05
N GLY A 365 -6.74 -45.54 47.97
CA GLY A 365 -7.30 -46.22 46.81
C GLY A 365 -7.87 -45.31 45.71
N GLU A 366 -7.60 -44.00 45.75
CA GLU A 366 -8.06 -43.08 44.70
C GLU A 366 -7.28 -43.39 43.38
N LYS A 367 -8.00 -43.45 42.26
CA LYS A 367 -7.41 -43.74 40.96
C LYS A 367 -6.57 -42.58 40.46
N LYS A 368 -5.35 -42.81 39.91
CA LYS A 368 -4.43 -41.82 39.37
C LYS A 368 -5.10 -40.85 38.37
N PRO A 369 -5.96 -41.31 37.39
CA PRO A 369 -6.66 -40.37 36.48
C PRO A 369 -7.55 -39.36 37.18
N LYS A 370 -8.18 -39.70 38.32
CA LYS A 370 -9.01 -38.75 39.05
C LYS A 370 -8.18 -37.67 39.74
N ILE A 371 -6.96 -37.94 40.14
CA ILE A 371 -6.03 -36.97 40.72
C ILE A 371 -5.57 -36.02 39.61
N ILE A 372 -5.24 -36.53 38.42
CA ILE A 372 -4.87 -35.73 37.25
C ILE A 372 -6.05 -34.83 36.84
N ALA A 373 -7.26 -35.37 36.77
CA ALA A 373 -8.48 -34.61 36.48
C ALA A 373 -8.73 -33.48 37.50
N GLN A 374 -8.41 -33.71 38.79
CA GLN A 374 -8.50 -32.65 39.82
C GLN A 374 -7.57 -31.47 39.49
N PHE A 375 -6.31 -31.74 39.12
CA PHE A 375 -5.34 -30.70 38.72
C PHE A 375 -5.78 -30.00 37.45
N ALA A 376 -6.25 -30.73 36.44
CA ALA A 376 -6.75 -30.13 35.20
C ALA A 376 -7.95 -29.19 35.47
N VAL A 377 -8.90 -29.57 36.31
CA VAL A 377 -10.01 -28.72 36.70
C VAL A 377 -9.55 -27.49 37.49
N GLU A 378 -8.56 -27.64 38.39
CA GLU A 378 -7.98 -26.50 39.13
C GLU A 378 -7.39 -25.46 38.17
N ILE A 379 -6.62 -25.89 37.16
CA ILE A 379 -6.02 -25.01 36.15
C ILE A 379 -7.10 -24.39 35.25
N LEU A 380 -8.10 -25.17 34.80
CA LEU A 380 -9.19 -24.66 33.98
C LEU A 380 -10.03 -23.59 34.72
N LEU A 381 -10.27 -23.76 36.03
CA LEU A 381 -10.94 -22.74 36.84
C LEU A 381 -10.14 -21.43 36.92
N ILE A 382 -8.81 -21.55 37.10
CA ILE A 382 -7.93 -20.38 37.10
C ILE A 382 -7.90 -19.75 35.72
N LEU A 383 -7.86 -20.55 34.64
CA LEU A 383 -7.91 -20.06 33.27
C LEU A 383 -9.20 -19.25 32.99
N VAL A 384 -10.35 -19.74 33.40
CA VAL A 384 -11.64 -19.04 33.21
C VAL A 384 -11.61 -17.67 33.91
N LEU A 385 -11.07 -17.59 35.12
CA LEU A 385 -10.88 -16.34 35.84
C LEU A 385 -9.89 -15.41 35.13
N SER A 386 -8.79 -15.98 34.62
CA SER A 386 -7.78 -15.24 33.86
C SER A 386 -8.30 -14.71 32.52
N LEU A 387 -9.15 -15.49 31.82
CA LEU A 387 -9.84 -15.03 30.60
C LEU A 387 -10.76 -13.84 30.89
N GLY A 388 -11.51 -13.89 31.98
CA GLY A 388 -12.33 -12.76 32.42
C GLY A 388 -11.51 -11.50 32.71
N ALA A 389 -10.41 -11.64 33.44
CA ALA A 389 -9.50 -10.53 33.73
C ALA A 389 -8.84 -9.99 32.45
N SER A 390 -8.40 -10.86 31.55
CA SER A 390 -7.80 -10.48 30.27
C SER A 390 -8.79 -9.77 29.36
N SER A 391 -10.06 -10.14 29.37
CA SER A 391 -11.10 -9.44 28.60
C SER A 391 -11.31 -8.00 29.08
N LEU A 392 -11.25 -7.75 30.38
CA LEU A 392 -11.40 -6.40 30.95
C LEU A 392 -10.18 -5.50 30.69
N LEU A 393 -8.99 -6.06 30.70
CA LEU A 393 -7.73 -5.33 30.51
C LEU A 393 -7.24 -5.33 29.05
N GLY A 394 -7.89 -6.08 28.17
CA GLY A 394 -7.46 -6.32 26.81
C GLY A 394 -7.37 -5.06 25.97
N ASN A 395 -8.44 -4.26 25.88
CA ASN A 395 -8.47 -3.04 25.08
C ASN A 395 -7.34 -2.06 25.46
N PRO A 396 -7.19 -1.61 26.72
CA PRO A 396 -6.14 -0.67 27.06
C PRO A 396 -4.73 -1.23 26.82
N THR A 397 -4.53 -2.53 27.08
CA THR A 397 -3.23 -3.17 26.88
C THR A 397 -2.90 -3.27 25.39
N SER A 398 -3.85 -3.68 24.55
CA SER A 398 -3.66 -3.83 23.10
C SER A 398 -3.36 -2.49 22.45
N ASN A 399 -4.08 -1.41 22.80
CA ASN A 399 -3.82 -0.08 22.27
C ASN A 399 -2.42 0.45 22.64
N ILE A 400 -2.01 0.28 23.91
CA ILE A 400 -0.67 0.69 24.34
C ILE A 400 0.42 -0.07 23.55
N VAL A 401 0.29 -1.38 23.40
CA VAL A 401 1.26 -2.20 22.68
C VAL A 401 1.28 -1.85 21.20
N ALA A 402 0.11 -1.69 20.56
CA ALA A 402 0.00 -1.37 19.14
C ALA A 402 0.62 0.00 18.82
N ASN A 403 0.25 1.04 19.57
CA ASN A 403 0.74 2.41 19.32
C ASN A 403 2.25 2.53 19.63
N GLN A 404 2.75 1.80 20.63
CA GLN A 404 4.19 1.73 20.91
C GLN A 404 4.96 1.07 19.74
N LEU A 405 4.42 0.01 19.15
CA LEU A 405 5.03 -0.66 18.00
C LEU A 405 4.93 0.22 16.75
N LEU A 406 3.79 0.86 16.52
CA LEU A 406 3.58 1.73 15.36
C LEU A 406 4.52 2.93 15.38
N SER A 407 4.64 3.62 16.50
CA SER A 407 5.56 4.75 16.62
C SER A 407 7.03 4.37 16.42
N SER A 408 7.44 3.17 16.82
CA SER A 408 8.78 2.66 16.59
C SER A 408 9.03 2.29 15.13
N GLU A 409 8.01 1.79 14.43
CA GLU A 409 8.12 1.40 13.02
C GLU A 409 8.11 2.64 12.11
N ILE A 410 7.22 3.61 12.33
CA ILE A 410 7.18 4.89 11.59
C ILE A 410 8.52 5.60 11.72
N SER A 411 9.10 5.70 12.94
CA SER A 411 10.40 6.30 13.14
C SER A 411 11.53 5.59 12.39
N SER A 412 11.39 4.30 12.12
CA SER A 412 12.36 3.51 11.34
C SER A 412 12.20 3.75 9.84
N TYR A 413 10.98 3.97 9.36
CA TYR A 413 10.69 4.32 7.97
C TYR A 413 11.19 5.72 7.60
N ASP A 414 10.97 6.72 8.45
CA ASP A 414 11.46 8.09 8.25
C ASP A 414 12.98 8.14 8.18
N ASN A 415 13.65 7.40 9.06
CA ASN A 415 15.12 7.35 9.10
C ASN A 415 15.74 6.60 7.90
N SER A 416 15.00 5.74 7.22
CA SER A 416 15.48 5.02 6.02
C SER A 416 15.32 5.85 4.74
N ASN A 417 14.45 6.87 4.75
CA ASN A 417 14.21 7.78 3.62
C ASN A 417 15.05 9.06 3.67
N GLU A 418 15.65 9.43 4.81
CA GLU A 418 16.66 10.46 4.87
C GLU A 418 17.98 9.93 4.28
N VAL A 419 18.17 10.12 2.99
CA VAL A 419 19.48 10.01 2.34
C VAL A 419 20.36 11.12 2.90
N ASN A 420 21.12 10.82 3.95
CA ASN A 420 22.09 11.73 4.54
C ASN A 420 23.18 12.05 3.51
N PRO A 421 23.26 13.27 2.98
CA PRO A 421 24.23 13.62 1.93
C PRO A 421 25.69 13.65 2.42
N GLU A 422 25.96 13.47 3.72
CA GLU A 422 27.29 13.61 4.31
C GLU A 422 28.12 12.30 4.40
N LYS A 423 27.59 11.15 4.01
CA LYS A 423 28.36 9.89 4.01
C LYS A 423 28.54 9.29 2.62
N MET A 424 29.13 10.04 1.68
CA MET A 424 29.81 9.42 0.56
C MET A 424 31.32 9.38 0.85
N PRO A 425 31.94 8.19 1.00
CA PRO A 425 33.40 8.07 0.93
C PRO A 425 33.82 8.46 -0.48
N GLY A 426 34.74 9.44 -0.60
CA GLY A 426 35.29 9.86 -1.87
C GLY A 426 35.91 8.69 -2.65
N GLY A 427 35.50 8.53 -3.89
CA GLY A 427 36.05 7.53 -4.80
C GLY A 427 35.48 7.70 -6.20
N ASP A 428 36.29 8.33 -7.01
CA ASP A 428 36.43 8.22 -8.46
C ASP A 428 35.45 8.94 -9.38
N ARG A 429 36.05 9.88 -10.10
CA ARG A 429 35.52 10.60 -11.25
C ARG A 429 35.33 9.61 -12.42
N GLY A 430 34.13 9.46 -12.84
CA GLY A 430 33.89 8.87 -14.15
C GLY A 430 32.53 8.22 -14.26
N SER A 431 31.71 8.80 -15.07
CA SER A 431 30.52 8.16 -15.64
C SER A 431 29.17 8.71 -15.24
N ASN A 432 28.67 9.55 -16.15
CA ASN A 432 27.30 9.48 -16.68
C ASN A 432 26.16 9.49 -15.66
N LYS A 433 25.81 10.66 -15.15
CA LYS A 433 24.47 10.90 -14.63
C LYS A 433 23.47 10.69 -15.79
N GLY A 434 23.10 9.44 -16.01
CA GLY A 434 22.02 9.05 -16.88
C GLY A 434 20.71 9.55 -16.30
N PHE A 435 20.00 10.23 -17.12
CA PHE A 435 18.60 10.52 -17.34
C PHE A 435 17.60 9.56 -16.60
N GLY A 436 17.72 9.43 -15.27
CA GLY A 436 16.93 8.54 -14.43
C GLY A 436 16.02 9.23 -13.42
N GLY A 437 15.89 10.58 -13.52
CA GLY A 437 15.16 11.37 -12.54
C GLY A 437 13.85 12.01 -13.03
N MET A 438 13.37 11.66 -14.21
CA MET A 438 12.26 12.38 -14.84
C MET A 438 10.90 11.64 -14.78
N PHE A 439 10.83 10.56 -14.03
CA PHE A 439 9.55 9.97 -13.68
C PHE A 439 9.31 10.27 -12.20
N SER A 440 8.56 11.30 -11.97
CA SER A 440 8.09 11.76 -10.67
C SER A 440 7.60 10.56 -9.85
N LYS A 441 8.18 10.42 -8.64
CA LYS A 441 7.42 9.89 -7.53
C LYS A 441 6.09 10.62 -7.54
N PRO A 442 4.93 9.97 -7.56
CA PRO A 442 3.70 10.66 -7.27
C PRO A 442 3.88 11.25 -5.87
N SER A 443 3.91 12.55 -5.78
CA SER A 443 3.76 13.29 -4.53
C SER A 443 2.28 13.25 -4.15
N SER A 444 1.76 12.06 -3.88
CA SER A 444 0.60 11.98 -3.04
C SER A 444 1.12 12.18 -1.62
N ASP A 445 0.83 13.33 -1.02
CA ASP A 445 0.79 13.50 0.43
C ASP A 445 -0.28 12.51 0.94
N VAL A 446 0.11 11.24 1.04
CA VAL A 446 -0.74 10.22 1.62
C VAL A 446 -0.47 10.28 3.10
N ASP A 447 -1.45 10.74 3.87
CA ASP A 447 -1.39 10.73 5.33
C ASP A 447 -1.14 9.30 5.80
N VAL A 448 0.02 9.08 6.40
CA VAL A 448 0.35 7.81 7.05
C VAL A 448 -0.59 7.62 8.24
N ILE A 449 -1.11 6.43 8.41
CA ILE A 449 -1.96 6.10 9.56
C ILE A 449 -1.12 6.17 10.85
N ASP A 450 -1.28 7.25 11.62
CA ASP A 450 -0.49 7.53 12.83
C ASP A 450 -0.99 6.80 14.08
N GLU A 451 -2.25 6.40 14.11
CA GLU A 451 -2.86 5.70 15.24
C GLU A 451 -3.61 4.44 14.77
N LEU A 452 -3.34 3.33 15.44
CA LEU A 452 -4.07 2.09 15.24
C LEU A 452 -5.09 1.94 16.37
N ASP A 453 -6.37 2.14 16.08
CA ASP A 453 -7.45 1.85 17.06
C ASP A 453 -7.66 0.33 17.16
N VAL A 454 -7.08 -0.26 18.20
CA VAL A 454 -7.18 -1.69 18.45
C VAL A 454 -8.30 -1.98 19.41
N SER A 455 -9.45 -2.35 18.88
CA SER A 455 -10.56 -2.86 19.66
C SER A 455 -10.58 -4.39 19.70
N VAL A 456 -10.71 -4.94 20.92
CA VAL A 456 -10.83 -6.41 21.07
C VAL A 456 -12.21 -6.86 20.62
N SER A 457 -12.25 -7.62 19.53
CA SER A 457 -13.50 -8.19 19.02
C SER A 457 -13.88 -9.47 19.80
N SER A 458 -15.17 -9.82 19.75
CA SER A 458 -15.65 -11.11 20.30
C SER A 458 -14.94 -12.30 19.64
N SER A 459 -14.60 -12.20 18.35
CA SER A 459 -13.84 -13.22 17.63
C SER A 459 -12.43 -13.42 18.19
N ASP A 460 -11.74 -12.31 18.55
CA ASP A 460 -10.39 -12.36 19.09
C ASP A 460 -10.36 -12.98 20.47
N PHE A 461 -11.39 -12.65 21.28
CA PHE A 461 -11.59 -13.30 22.57
C PHE A 461 -11.78 -14.81 22.45
N PHE A 462 -12.60 -15.28 21.52
CA PHE A 462 -12.79 -16.72 21.28
C PHE A 462 -11.52 -17.41 20.79
N LYS A 463 -10.76 -16.80 19.88
CA LYS A 463 -9.46 -17.32 19.42
C LYS A 463 -8.48 -17.44 20.58
N MET A 464 -8.37 -16.39 21.40
CA MET A 464 -7.53 -16.37 22.61
C MET A 464 -7.96 -17.44 23.62
N ALA A 465 -9.26 -17.58 23.88
CA ALA A 465 -9.79 -18.57 24.81
C ALA A 465 -9.49 -20.00 24.34
N THR A 466 -9.62 -20.26 23.04
CA THR A 466 -9.29 -21.56 22.42
C THR A 466 -7.80 -21.86 22.56
N LEU A 467 -6.95 -20.90 22.20
CA LEU A 467 -5.49 -21.04 22.28
C LEU A 467 -5.03 -21.21 23.75
N GLY A 468 -5.54 -20.38 24.67
CA GLY A 468 -5.23 -20.46 26.10
C GLY A 468 -5.65 -21.79 26.72
N THR A 469 -6.81 -22.33 26.31
CA THR A 469 -7.26 -23.65 26.74
C THR A 469 -6.34 -24.75 26.20
N ALA A 470 -5.96 -24.70 24.94
CA ALA A 470 -5.02 -25.65 24.33
C ALA A 470 -3.67 -25.64 25.03
N ILE A 471 -3.09 -24.43 25.27
CA ILE A 471 -1.82 -24.28 26.00
C ILE A 471 -1.92 -24.86 27.41
N SER A 472 -2.99 -24.56 28.13
CA SER A 472 -3.20 -25.07 29.51
C SER A 472 -3.35 -26.59 29.57
N LEU A 473 -4.05 -27.20 28.62
CA LEU A 473 -4.18 -28.65 28.50
C LEU A 473 -2.84 -29.31 28.18
N ILE A 474 -2.10 -28.79 27.23
CA ILE A 474 -0.76 -29.29 26.86
C ILE A 474 0.19 -29.16 28.06
N ALA A 475 0.16 -28.00 28.76
CA ALA A 475 0.99 -27.76 29.94
C ALA A 475 0.69 -28.74 31.09
N THR A 476 -0.49 -29.32 31.17
CA THR A 476 -0.84 -30.34 32.18
C THR A 476 -0.38 -31.75 31.81
N CYS A 477 -0.04 -32.03 30.55
CA CYS A 477 0.33 -33.37 30.10
C CYS A 477 1.64 -33.85 30.72
N ALA A 478 2.69 -33.03 30.75
CA ALA A 478 3.99 -33.42 31.31
C ALA A 478 3.93 -33.69 32.84
N PRO A 479 3.30 -32.81 33.65
CA PRO A 479 3.08 -33.09 35.06
C PRO A 479 2.17 -34.31 35.29
N ALA A 480 1.18 -34.57 34.45
CA ALA A 480 0.32 -35.75 34.54
C ALA A 480 1.13 -37.06 34.42
N VAL A 481 2.10 -37.12 33.50
CA VAL A 481 3.02 -38.27 33.37
C VAL A 481 3.83 -38.48 34.68
N THR A 482 4.26 -37.41 35.33
CA THR A 482 4.96 -37.45 36.60
C THR A 482 4.07 -38.09 37.70
N VAL A 483 2.81 -37.67 37.78
CA VAL A 483 1.84 -38.27 38.73
C VAL A 483 1.58 -39.74 38.43
N MET A 484 1.52 -40.14 37.16
CA MET A 484 1.35 -41.56 36.79
C MET A 484 2.53 -42.45 37.21
N ARG A 485 3.73 -41.91 37.29
CA ARG A 485 4.96 -42.63 37.71
C ARG A 485 5.14 -42.68 39.23
N LEU A 486 4.36 -41.96 40.02
CA LEU A 486 4.45 -41.95 41.47
C LEU A 486 4.01 -43.31 42.08
N ASN A 487 4.87 -43.91 42.94
CA ASN A 487 4.54 -45.07 43.77
C ASN A 487 4.31 -44.61 45.22
N PRO A 488 3.13 -44.96 45.82
CA PRO A 488 2.78 -44.52 47.18
C PRO A 488 3.81 -44.97 48.25
N LYS A 489 4.39 -46.14 48.08
CA LYS A 489 5.41 -46.69 48.99
C LYS A 489 6.67 -45.81 49.07
N ASN A 490 7.13 -45.30 47.94
CA ASN A 490 8.37 -44.51 47.87
C ASN A 490 8.18 -43.08 48.38
N ILE A 491 6.94 -42.58 48.37
CA ILE A 491 6.60 -41.20 48.83
C ILE A 491 6.54 -41.17 50.36
N LEU A 492 5.89 -42.17 50.96
CA LEU A 492 5.70 -42.24 52.41
C LEU A 492 6.96 -42.65 53.14
N SER A 493 7.86 -43.48 52.55
CA SER A 493 9.10 -43.94 53.15
C SER A 493 10.27 -42.93 53.11
N LYS A 494 10.19 -41.86 52.37
CA LYS A 494 11.24 -40.82 52.25
C LYS A 494 11.17 -39.75 53.36
N HIS A 495 10.14 -39.80 54.23
CA HIS A 495 9.90 -38.84 55.30
C HIS A 495 9.63 -39.47 56.66
N SER A 496 10.02 -40.73 56.84
CA SER A 496 10.08 -41.40 58.15
C SER A 496 11.50 -41.41 58.71
#